data_ad38c6f5aa255b5fe01821f41ab55aa6
#
_entry.id   ad38c6f5aa255b5fe01821f41ab55aa6
#
_cell.length_a   1.000
_cell.length_b   1.000
_cell.length_c   1.000
_cell.angle_alpha   90.00
_cell.angle_beta   90.00
_cell.angle_gamma   90.00
#
_symmetry.space_group_name_H-M   'P 1'
#
loop_
_entity.id
_entity.type
_entity.pdbx_description
1 polymer ?
#
loop_
_entity_poly.entity_id
_entity_poly.type
_entity_poly.pdbx_seq_one_letter_code
_entity_poly.pdbx_strand_id
1 'polypeptide(L)'
;MRAPEAPGIEDPNDVIVCIGDWEQKKQMKFKEPTIGKGVRNIFRRNGMNVFLVDEHRTSKKCSICEGVGDCVKFKDRPNPRPYKDGLRKVHGLLRCKNGCGLWNRDRNGESNIYKISKMAIETEGRSRPSYLCRQSWAFDTT
;
A
#
# COMPACT_ATOMS: atom_id res chain seq x y z
N MET A 1 -21.20 -8.22 21.27
CA MET A 1 -19.96 -9.00 21.03
C MET A 1 -18.77 -8.08 21.18
N ARG A 2 -17.91 -8.27 22.16
CA ARG A 2 -16.62 -7.59 22.23
C ARG A 2 -15.73 -8.13 21.11
N ALA A 3 -15.06 -7.24 20.37
CA ALA A 3 -13.98 -7.64 19.48
C ALA A 3 -12.93 -8.42 20.29
N PRO A 4 -12.31 -9.48 19.72
CA PRO A 4 -11.24 -10.18 20.41
C PRO A 4 -10.16 -9.18 20.76
N GLU A 5 -9.77 -9.15 22.01
CA GLU A 5 -8.64 -8.33 22.47
C GLU A 5 -7.41 -8.76 21.68
N ALA A 6 -6.74 -7.80 21.04
CA ALA A 6 -5.48 -8.06 20.38
C ALA A 6 -4.51 -8.65 21.43
N PRO A 7 -3.73 -9.68 21.08
CA PRO A 7 -2.74 -10.22 22.00
C PRO A 7 -1.88 -9.08 22.52
N GLY A 8 -1.77 -8.96 23.84
CA GLY A 8 -1.04 -7.89 24.49
C GLY A 8 0.42 -7.89 23.97
N ILE A 9 0.88 -6.75 23.53
CA ILE A 9 2.29 -6.56 23.18
C ILE A 9 3.04 -6.44 24.50
N GLU A 10 3.78 -7.47 24.87
CA GLU A 10 4.49 -7.50 26.14
C GLU A 10 5.74 -6.62 26.10
N ASP A 11 6.47 -6.62 24.97
CA ASP A 11 7.64 -5.76 24.77
C ASP A 11 7.50 -4.94 23.46
N PRO A 12 7.57 -3.60 23.52
CA PRO A 12 7.57 -2.75 22.33
C PRO A 12 8.71 -3.07 21.34
N ASN A 13 9.83 -3.60 21.80
CA ASN A 13 10.96 -3.96 20.94
C ASN A 13 10.64 -5.14 20.02
N ASP A 14 9.66 -5.98 20.37
CA ASP A 14 9.23 -7.10 19.55
C ASP A 14 8.29 -6.65 18.41
N VAL A 15 7.86 -5.39 18.43
CA VAL A 15 6.98 -4.84 17.40
C VAL A 15 7.78 -4.29 16.24
N ILE A 16 7.47 -4.79 15.05
CA ILE A 16 8.00 -4.26 13.79
C ILE A 16 6.92 -3.45 13.10
N VAL A 17 7.17 -2.18 12.87
CA VAL A 17 6.28 -1.26 12.17
C VAL A 17 6.84 -1.02 10.78
N CYS A 18 6.11 -1.44 9.76
CA CYS A 18 6.46 -1.22 8.37
C CYS A 18 5.60 -0.09 7.79
N ILE A 19 6.23 0.96 7.36
CA ILE A 19 5.58 2.16 6.82
C ILE A 19 6.06 2.37 5.39
N GLY A 20 5.14 2.75 4.50
CA GLY A 20 5.50 3.15 3.15
C GLY A 20 6.47 4.33 3.12
N ASP A 21 7.45 4.27 2.24
CA ASP A 21 8.48 5.31 2.07
C ASP A 21 7.99 6.43 1.14
N TRP A 22 6.77 6.89 1.36
CA TRP A 22 6.25 8.04 0.63
C TRP A 22 6.29 9.28 1.49
N GLU A 23 6.93 10.33 0.99
CA GLU A 23 6.92 11.64 1.60
C GLU A 23 6.36 12.68 0.63
N GLN A 24 5.39 13.45 1.08
CA GLN A 24 4.94 14.61 0.34
C GLN A 24 5.95 15.73 0.51
N LYS A 25 6.73 15.98 -0.53
CA LYS A 25 7.76 17.04 -0.52
C LYS A 25 7.18 18.46 -0.55
N LYS A 26 5.94 18.61 -1.02
CA LYS A 26 5.23 19.91 -1.07
C LYS A 26 3.84 19.76 -0.50
N GLN A 27 3.47 20.64 0.42
CA GLN A 27 2.11 20.74 0.91
C GLN A 27 1.20 21.24 -0.22
N MET A 28 0.15 20.49 -0.50
CA MET A 28 -0.86 20.93 -1.46
C MET A 28 -1.71 22.05 -0.85
N LYS A 29 -1.93 23.11 -1.62
CA LYS A 29 -2.80 24.23 -1.23
C LYS A 29 -4.18 23.69 -0.83
N PHE A 30 -4.68 24.13 0.35
CA PHE A 30 -5.96 23.70 0.93
C PHE A 30 -6.09 22.21 1.30
N LYS A 31 -5.01 21.49 1.48
CA LYS A 31 -5.03 20.11 2.02
C LYS A 31 -4.31 20.06 3.35
N GLU A 32 -4.77 19.15 4.20
CA GLU A 32 -4.11 18.86 5.47
C GLU A 32 -2.68 18.39 5.26
N PRO A 33 -1.75 18.76 6.14
CA PRO A 33 -0.38 18.29 6.06
C PRO A 33 -0.31 16.78 6.21
N THR A 34 0.47 16.13 5.36
CA THR A 34 0.68 14.68 5.44
C THR A 34 1.56 14.35 6.62
N ILE A 35 1.10 13.44 7.46
CA ILE A 35 1.86 12.96 8.61
C ILE A 35 2.98 12.05 8.11
N GLY A 36 4.21 12.54 8.10
CA GLY A 36 5.38 11.82 7.63
C GLY A 36 6.33 11.43 8.77
N LYS A 37 7.45 12.13 8.88
CA LYS A 37 8.52 11.88 9.87
C LYS A 37 8.05 11.87 11.32
N GLY A 38 7.04 12.66 11.66
CA GLY A 38 6.52 12.75 13.03
C GLY A 38 5.97 11.42 13.55
N VAL A 39 5.19 10.71 12.76
CA VAL A 39 4.63 9.39 13.13
C VAL A 39 5.73 8.35 13.32
N ARG A 40 6.70 8.30 12.41
CA ARG A 40 7.85 7.39 12.53
C ARG A 40 8.62 7.61 13.83
N ASN A 41 8.82 8.88 14.21
CA ASN A 41 9.50 9.25 15.44
C ASN A 41 8.71 8.85 16.69
N ILE A 42 7.37 8.92 16.65
CA ILE A 42 6.52 8.45 17.75
C ILE A 42 6.75 6.96 18.00
N PHE A 43 6.70 6.14 16.96
CA PHE A 43 6.94 4.69 17.09
C PHE A 43 8.35 4.39 17.62
N ARG A 44 9.38 5.06 17.08
CA ARG A 44 10.77 4.88 17.53
C ARG A 44 10.97 5.29 18.99
N ARG A 45 10.36 6.40 19.44
CA ARG A 45 10.42 6.86 20.83
C ARG A 45 9.76 5.89 21.80
N ASN A 46 8.78 5.11 21.33
CA ASN A 46 8.13 4.07 22.11
C ASN A 46 8.86 2.70 22.03
N GLY A 47 10.08 2.66 21.51
CA GLY A 47 10.92 1.46 21.46
C GLY A 47 10.61 0.49 20.32
N MET A 48 9.71 0.84 19.40
CA MET A 48 9.34 -0.02 18.27
C MET A 48 10.36 0.09 17.13
N ASN A 49 10.58 -1.02 16.44
CA ASN A 49 11.41 -1.07 15.25
C ASN A 49 10.63 -0.58 14.04
N VAL A 50 11.08 0.50 13.40
CA VAL A 50 10.41 1.11 12.24
C VAL A 50 11.24 0.92 10.99
N PHE A 51 10.66 0.27 9.98
CA PHE A 51 11.25 0.08 8.66
C PHE A 51 10.45 0.79 7.59
N LEU A 52 11.13 1.34 6.61
CA LEU A 52 10.53 1.96 5.43
C LEU A 52 10.43 0.94 4.31
N VAL A 53 9.26 0.87 3.68
CA VAL A 53 8.97 -0.04 2.58
C VAL A 53 8.76 0.75 1.31
N ASP A 54 9.46 0.38 0.23
CA ASP A 54 9.22 0.95 -1.10
C ASP A 54 7.82 0.52 -1.60
N GLU A 55 6.95 1.49 -1.74
CA GLU A 55 5.55 1.29 -2.17
C GLU A 55 5.38 1.06 -3.67
N HIS A 56 6.45 0.79 -4.40
CA HIS A 56 6.38 0.62 -5.85
C HIS A 56 5.31 -0.40 -6.26
N ARG A 57 4.31 0.05 -7.01
CA ARG A 57 3.18 -0.72 -7.55
C ARG A 57 2.26 -1.40 -6.52
N THR A 58 2.40 -1.14 -5.24
CA THR A 58 1.57 -1.79 -4.20
C THR A 58 0.08 -1.51 -4.34
N SER A 59 -0.30 -0.33 -4.82
CA SER A 59 -1.71 0.01 -5.09
C SER A 59 -2.19 -0.39 -6.48
N LYS A 60 -1.29 -0.74 -7.40
CA LYS A 60 -1.62 -1.09 -8.79
C LYS A 60 -1.76 -2.59 -9.00
N LYS A 61 -0.95 -3.39 -8.34
CA LYS A 61 -0.96 -4.84 -8.45
C LYS A 61 -1.99 -5.46 -7.52
N CYS A 62 -2.74 -6.43 -8.01
CA CYS A 62 -3.71 -7.15 -7.19
C CYS A 62 -2.99 -8.06 -6.20
N SER A 63 -3.36 -7.95 -4.93
CA SER A 63 -2.76 -8.75 -3.85
C SER A 63 -3.23 -10.22 -3.85
N ILE A 64 -4.37 -10.53 -4.47
CA ILE A 64 -4.89 -11.91 -4.54
C ILE A 64 -4.20 -12.68 -5.66
N CYS A 65 -4.25 -12.19 -6.89
CA CYS A 65 -3.63 -12.88 -8.04
C CYS A 65 -2.13 -12.62 -8.19
N GLU A 66 -1.53 -11.94 -7.22
CA GLU A 66 -0.09 -11.68 -7.15
C GLU A 66 0.49 -11.07 -8.44
N GLY A 67 -0.23 -10.09 -8.95
CA GLY A 67 0.20 -9.32 -10.11
C GLY A 67 -0.10 -9.94 -11.48
N VAL A 68 -0.82 -11.06 -11.57
CA VAL A 68 -1.35 -11.58 -12.84
C VAL A 68 -2.27 -10.54 -13.47
N GLY A 69 -3.11 -9.87 -12.67
CA GLY A 69 -3.93 -8.76 -13.09
C GLY A 69 -3.53 -7.43 -12.44
N ASP A 70 -3.52 -6.37 -13.24
CA ASP A 70 -3.42 -5.02 -12.72
C ASP A 70 -4.79 -4.54 -12.24
N CYS A 71 -4.79 -3.70 -11.22
CA CYS A 71 -5.99 -3.02 -10.75
C CYS A 71 -6.22 -1.73 -11.55
N VAL A 72 -7.43 -1.57 -12.06
CA VAL A 72 -7.85 -0.37 -12.79
C VAL A 72 -8.89 0.42 -12.00
N LYS A 73 -8.92 1.72 -12.23
CA LYS A 73 -9.89 2.61 -11.60
C LYS A 73 -11.32 2.23 -12.00
N PHE A 74 -12.16 2.02 -11.01
CA PHE A 74 -13.55 1.68 -11.24
C PHE A 74 -14.37 2.92 -11.63
N LYS A 75 -15.14 2.82 -12.71
CA LYS A 75 -16.01 3.86 -13.24
C LYS A 75 -17.38 3.24 -13.49
N ASP A 76 -18.32 3.43 -12.59
CA ASP A 76 -19.63 2.78 -12.66
C ASP A 76 -20.80 3.72 -12.42
N ARG A 77 -20.56 4.88 -11.85
CA ARG A 77 -21.63 5.80 -11.49
C ARG A 77 -21.78 6.91 -12.52
N PRO A 78 -23.02 7.21 -12.97
CA PRO A 78 -23.27 8.39 -13.77
C PRO A 78 -22.84 9.66 -13.01
N ASN A 79 -22.42 10.66 -13.77
CA ASN A 79 -22.02 11.92 -13.14
C ASN A 79 -23.27 12.60 -12.54
N PRO A 80 -23.26 12.99 -11.27
CA PRO A 80 -24.39 13.66 -10.62
C PRO A 80 -24.62 15.08 -11.17
N ARG A 81 -23.67 15.63 -11.92
CA ARG A 81 -23.81 16.95 -12.53
C ARG A 81 -24.43 16.82 -13.90
N PRO A 82 -25.65 17.38 -14.14
CA PRO A 82 -26.41 17.14 -15.37
C PRO A 82 -25.73 17.66 -16.66
N TYR A 83 -24.76 18.56 -16.53
CA TYR A 83 -23.97 19.10 -17.64
C TYR A 83 -22.70 18.30 -17.96
N LYS A 84 -22.44 17.21 -17.23
CA LYS A 84 -21.29 16.33 -17.48
C LYS A 84 -21.77 14.94 -17.83
N ASP A 85 -21.62 14.60 -19.10
CA ASP A 85 -21.89 13.25 -19.58
C ASP A 85 -20.82 12.24 -19.11
N GLY A 86 -21.21 10.97 -19.11
CA GLY A 86 -20.32 9.86 -18.87
C GLY A 86 -20.32 9.34 -17.44
N LEU A 87 -19.48 8.32 -17.22
CA LEU A 87 -19.38 7.63 -15.94
C LEU A 87 -18.37 8.31 -15.01
N ARG A 88 -18.77 8.48 -13.76
CA ARG A 88 -17.93 9.02 -12.72
C ARG A 88 -17.00 7.93 -12.17
N LYS A 89 -15.73 8.28 -12.04
CA LYS A 89 -14.76 7.49 -11.29
C LYS A 89 -15.16 7.42 -9.82
N VAL A 90 -15.23 6.21 -9.27
CA VAL A 90 -15.39 6.00 -7.84
C VAL A 90 -14.01 6.09 -7.20
N HIS A 91 -13.81 7.13 -6.38
CA HIS A 91 -12.50 7.35 -5.73
C HIS A 91 -12.18 6.23 -4.75
N GLY A 92 -10.94 5.75 -4.78
CA GLY A 92 -10.47 4.69 -3.88
C GLY A 92 -10.97 3.29 -4.21
N LEU A 93 -11.78 3.10 -5.27
CA LEU A 93 -12.24 1.79 -5.70
C LEU A 93 -11.49 1.34 -6.96
N LEU A 94 -10.97 0.12 -6.92
CA LEU A 94 -10.24 -0.51 -8.00
C LEU A 94 -10.88 -1.84 -8.40
N ARG A 95 -10.76 -2.22 -9.65
CA ARG A 95 -11.15 -3.53 -10.16
C ARG A 95 -9.93 -4.26 -10.68
N CYS A 96 -9.75 -5.52 -10.27
CA CYS A 96 -8.72 -6.38 -10.83
C CYS A 96 -9.11 -6.83 -12.24
N LYS A 97 -8.21 -6.69 -13.21
CA LYS A 97 -8.43 -7.13 -14.59
C LYS A 97 -8.52 -8.65 -14.71
N ASN A 98 -7.94 -9.38 -13.78
CA ASN A 98 -7.97 -10.86 -13.75
C ASN A 98 -9.22 -11.42 -13.06
N GLY A 99 -10.22 -10.58 -12.74
CA GLY A 99 -11.49 -11.04 -12.18
C GLY A 99 -11.50 -11.33 -10.68
N CYS A 100 -10.46 -10.96 -9.92
CA CYS A 100 -10.44 -11.15 -8.46
C CYS A 100 -11.47 -10.32 -7.70
N GLY A 101 -12.09 -9.34 -8.36
CA GLY A 101 -13.14 -8.50 -7.80
C GLY A 101 -12.77 -7.03 -7.66
N LEU A 102 -13.53 -6.37 -6.80
CA LEU A 102 -13.36 -4.95 -6.47
C LEU A 102 -12.54 -4.80 -5.18
N TRP A 103 -11.64 -3.84 -5.19
CA TRP A 103 -10.76 -3.55 -4.07
C TRP A 103 -10.90 -2.12 -3.59
N ASN A 104 -10.89 -1.93 -2.28
CA ASN A 104 -10.46 -0.66 -1.72
C ASN A 104 -8.95 -0.51 -2.00
N ARG A 105 -8.55 0.61 -2.58
CA ARG A 105 -7.17 0.88 -2.99
C ARG A 105 -6.18 0.78 -1.83
N ASP A 106 -6.55 1.35 -0.68
CA ASP A 106 -5.68 1.40 0.49
C ASP A 106 -5.51 0.00 1.08
N ARG A 107 -6.59 -0.78 1.15
CA ARG A 107 -6.55 -2.16 1.63
C ARG A 107 -5.73 -3.08 0.72
N ASN A 108 -5.82 -2.90 -0.59
CA ASN A 108 -4.97 -3.64 -1.52
C ASN A 108 -3.49 -3.25 -1.36
N GLY A 109 -3.20 -1.96 -1.21
CA GLY A 109 -1.86 -1.45 -0.93
C GLY A 109 -1.29 -2.00 0.38
N GLU A 110 -2.07 -1.98 1.45
CA GLU A 110 -1.71 -2.54 2.76
C GLU A 110 -1.37 -4.03 2.66
N SER A 111 -2.21 -4.82 2.00
CA SER A 111 -1.95 -6.25 1.80
C SER A 111 -0.65 -6.52 1.05
N ASN A 112 -0.33 -5.71 0.05
CA ASN A 112 0.93 -5.82 -0.68
C ASN A 112 2.13 -5.38 0.16
N ILE A 113 2.01 -4.31 0.94
CA ILE A 113 3.05 -3.87 1.88
C ILE A 113 3.30 -4.95 2.92
N TYR A 114 2.25 -5.57 3.45
CA TYR A 114 2.38 -6.69 4.39
C TYR A 114 3.18 -7.86 3.78
N LYS A 115 2.88 -8.24 2.53
CA LYS A 115 3.62 -9.31 1.84
C LYS A 115 5.10 -8.97 1.63
N ILE A 116 5.40 -7.72 1.28
CA ILE A 116 6.79 -7.26 1.16
C ILE A 116 7.50 -7.36 2.51
N SER A 117 6.87 -6.85 3.55
CA SER A 117 7.43 -6.82 4.90
C SER A 117 7.66 -8.23 5.45
N LYS A 118 6.69 -9.11 5.30
CA LYS A 118 6.79 -10.52 5.71
C LYS A 118 7.96 -11.21 5.03
N MET A 119 8.07 -11.10 3.71
CA MET A 119 9.17 -11.71 2.95
C MET A 119 10.53 -11.11 3.31
N ALA A 120 10.59 -9.80 3.54
CA ALA A 120 11.83 -9.15 3.98
C ALA A 120 12.29 -9.64 5.36
N ILE A 121 11.37 -9.85 6.30
CA ILE A 121 11.68 -10.40 7.62
C ILE A 121 12.19 -11.85 7.50
N GLU A 122 11.49 -12.69 6.75
CA GLU A 122 11.82 -14.11 6.55
C GLU A 122 13.16 -14.30 5.81
N THR A 123 13.55 -13.37 4.95
CA THR A 123 14.75 -13.44 4.12
C THR A 123 15.86 -12.48 4.53
N GLU A 124 15.74 -11.82 5.69
CA GLU A 124 16.68 -10.80 6.16
C GLU A 124 16.93 -9.67 5.13
N GLY A 125 15.86 -9.23 4.48
CA GLY A 125 15.91 -8.16 3.48
C GLY A 125 16.43 -8.57 2.10
N ARG A 126 16.68 -9.86 1.86
CA ARG A 126 17.26 -10.34 0.58
C ARG A 126 16.24 -10.53 -0.53
N SER A 127 14.97 -10.63 -0.19
CA SER A 127 13.94 -10.99 -1.17
C SER A 127 12.70 -10.09 -1.06
N ARG A 128 12.02 -9.95 -2.18
CA ARG A 128 10.78 -9.20 -2.32
C ARG A 128 9.86 -9.97 -3.28
N PRO A 129 8.51 -9.92 -3.11
CA PRO A 129 7.61 -10.55 -4.07
C PRO A 129 7.89 -10.09 -5.50
N SER A 130 8.08 -11.03 -6.42
CA SER A 130 8.52 -10.74 -7.80
C SER A 130 7.61 -9.74 -8.53
N TYR A 131 6.30 -9.83 -8.35
CA TYR A 131 5.33 -8.92 -8.97
C TYR A 131 5.37 -7.48 -8.44
N LEU A 132 6.03 -7.26 -7.31
CA LEU A 132 6.23 -5.95 -6.68
C LEU A 132 7.67 -5.43 -6.83
N CYS A 133 8.55 -6.19 -7.48
CA CYS A 133 9.90 -5.74 -7.79
C CYS A 133 9.87 -4.62 -8.82
N ARG A 134 10.81 -3.68 -8.70
CA ARG A 134 11.15 -2.81 -9.83
C ARG A 134 11.75 -3.69 -10.90
N GLN A 135 11.26 -3.60 -12.14
CA GLN A 135 11.97 -4.20 -13.26
C GLN A 135 13.36 -3.56 -13.28
N SER A 136 14.37 -4.35 -12.95
CA SER A 136 15.73 -3.97 -13.32
C SER A 136 15.69 -3.84 -14.84
N TRP A 137 16.13 -2.70 -15.36
CA TRP A 137 16.49 -2.59 -16.76
C TRP A 137 17.56 -3.66 -16.94
N ALA A 138 17.19 -4.77 -17.56
CA ALA A 138 18.17 -5.69 -18.08
C ALA A 138 18.96 -4.87 -19.10
N PHE A 139 20.16 -4.47 -18.73
CA PHE A 139 21.14 -4.13 -19.72
C PHE A 139 21.36 -5.44 -20.50
N ASP A 140 20.78 -5.50 -21.68
CA ASP A 140 21.18 -6.48 -22.67
C ASP A 140 22.68 -6.29 -22.91
N THR A 141 23.48 -7.04 -22.17
CA THR A 141 24.85 -7.30 -22.57
C THR A 141 24.78 -8.39 -23.62
N THR A 142 24.65 -7.96 -24.87
CA THR A 142 25.12 -8.74 -25.98
C THR A 142 26.63 -8.82 -25.97
#